data_264ee5d5ba651cc9ad2173f67638e4d6
#
_entry.id   264ee5d5ba651cc9ad2173f67638e4d6
#
_cell.length_a   1.000
_cell.length_b   1.000
_cell.length_c   1.000
_cell.angle_alpha   90.00
_cell.angle_beta   90.00
_cell.angle_gamma   90.00
#
_symmetry.space_group_name_H-M   'P 1'
#
loop_
_entity.id
_entity.type
_entity.pdbx_description
1 polymer ?
#
loop_
_entity_poly.entity_id
_entity_poly.type
_entity_poly.pdbx_seq_one_letter_code
_entity_poly.pdbx_strand_id
1 'polypeptide(L)'
;MPQELLLQVLPEIATNELLLKDYLSKQIKVSPKEIQHISILKRSIDARQKAIKINLKVAIYLNGEAFQEHKIQLPQYPNVTNAQEVIVVGAGPAGLFAALQLIELGLKPIVIERGKDVRGRRRDLKAINVDHLVNEDSNYCFGEGGAGTYSDGKLYTRSKKRGDVTRILELLVAYGASEDILIEAHPHIGTNKLPQIIQDIREKIIECGGLVLFETRLTDILVKNNEVQGIVTQKGDTILANKIILATGHSARDIFELLDRKQIFIEAKPFALGVRAEHPQSLIDSIQYSCDYRGEHLPPAPYSIVKQVNGRGMYSFCMCPGGVIAPCATSPGEVVTNGWSPSKRDQATANSGIVIELKLEDFKPFAKFGALAGMEFQKSIEQKAWHLAGETQKVPAQRMIDFTQNKVSSDIPKTSYVPGTTSVEMGAVFPEFLTQILREGFTEFGKSMKGYLTNEAILHAPESRTSSPVRIPRDPLTYEHLQIKGLYPCGEGAGYAGGIISAAIDGEKCALMIKDSIGK
;
A
#
# COMPACT_ATOMS: atom_id res chain seq x y z
N MET A 1 -14.54 20.89 31.04
CA MET A 1 -14.26 19.93 29.92
C MET A 1 -14.45 20.67 28.63
N PRO A 2 -13.59 20.49 27.63
CA PRO A 2 -13.70 21.22 26.37
C PRO A 2 -15.04 20.95 25.69
N GLN A 3 -15.57 21.96 25.03
CA GLN A 3 -16.80 21.82 24.25
C GLN A 3 -16.46 21.21 22.88
N GLU A 4 -17.03 20.05 22.56
CA GLU A 4 -16.88 19.43 21.23
C GLU A 4 -17.98 19.90 20.28
N LEU A 5 -17.58 20.28 19.05
CA LEU A 5 -18.50 20.70 18.00
C LEU A 5 -18.19 19.97 16.68
N LEU A 6 -19.26 19.69 15.93
CA LEU A 6 -19.20 19.27 14.53
C LEU A 6 -19.54 20.48 13.65
N LEU A 7 -18.66 20.81 12.73
CA LEU A 7 -18.74 21.97 11.88
C LEU A 7 -18.68 21.57 10.40
N GLN A 8 -19.33 22.39 9.57
CA GLN A 8 -19.16 22.36 8.13
C GLN A 8 -18.82 23.77 7.66
N VAL A 9 -17.56 24.00 7.34
CA VAL A 9 -17.02 25.32 7.00
C VAL A 9 -16.44 25.37 5.59
N LEU A 10 -16.19 26.57 5.08
CA LEU A 10 -15.47 26.75 3.81
C LEU A 10 -14.00 26.36 3.95
N PRO A 11 -13.32 25.96 2.87
CA PRO A 11 -11.92 25.54 2.91
C PRO A 11 -10.98 26.58 3.52
N GLU A 12 -11.12 27.86 3.19
CA GLU A 12 -10.33 28.95 3.72
C GLU A 12 -10.49 29.13 5.25
N ILE A 13 -11.67 28.84 5.80
CA ILE A 13 -11.90 28.87 7.26
C ILE A 13 -11.22 27.68 7.93
N ALA A 14 -11.30 26.51 7.31
CA ALA A 14 -10.73 25.29 7.86
C ALA A 14 -9.19 25.29 7.90
N THR A 15 -8.55 26.04 7.02
CA THR A 15 -7.08 26.10 6.87
C THR A 15 -6.45 27.32 7.53
N ASN A 16 -7.25 28.24 8.09
CA ASN A 16 -6.78 29.43 8.75
C ASN A 16 -7.29 29.47 10.21
N GLU A 17 -6.37 29.37 11.15
CA GLU A 17 -6.69 29.31 12.59
C GLU A 17 -7.46 30.54 13.08
N LEU A 18 -7.08 31.74 12.60
CA LEU A 18 -7.75 33.01 13.00
C LEU A 18 -9.19 33.04 12.49
N LEU A 19 -9.42 32.66 11.23
CA LEU A 19 -10.76 32.60 10.65
C LEU A 19 -11.61 31.51 11.34
N LEU A 20 -11.02 30.38 11.67
CA LEU A 20 -11.71 29.32 12.39
C LEU A 20 -12.08 29.78 13.81
N LYS A 21 -11.18 30.46 14.50
CA LYS A 21 -11.41 31.02 15.84
C LYS A 21 -12.53 32.06 15.84
N ASP A 22 -12.53 32.99 14.86
CA ASP A 22 -13.61 33.95 14.68
C ASP A 22 -14.95 33.31 14.35
N TYR A 23 -14.94 32.29 13.49
CA TYR A 23 -16.14 31.51 13.16
C TYR A 23 -16.71 30.82 14.40
N LEU A 24 -15.86 30.14 15.18
CA LEU A 24 -16.26 29.43 16.40
C LEU A 24 -16.79 30.36 17.47
N SER A 25 -16.14 31.54 17.68
CA SER A 25 -16.58 32.54 18.67
C SER A 25 -18.01 32.99 18.42
N LYS A 26 -18.40 33.17 17.14
CA LYS A 26 -19.77 33.50 16.73
C LYS A 26 -20.75 32.35 16.98
N GLN A 27 -20.31 31.11 16.72
CA GLN A 27 -21.15 29.92 16.93
C GLN A 27 -21.49 29.68 18.39
N ILE A 28 -20.52 29.80 19.30
CA ILE A 28 -20.70 29.57 20.72
C ILE A 28 -21.01 30.86 21.53
N LYS A 29 -21.09 32.00 20.84
CA LYS A 29 -21.43 33.32 21.39
C LYS A 29 -20.51 33.78 22.53
N VAL A 30 -19.20 33.63 22.30
CA VAL A 30 -18.13 34.12 23.20
C VAL A 30 -17.20 35.06 22.44
N SER A 31 -16.40 35.86 23.15
CA SER A 31 -15.34 36.65 22.51
C SER A 31 -14.25 35.73 21.94
N PRO A 32 -13.65 36.01 20.77
CA PRO A 32 -12.49 35.26 20.28
C PRO A 32 -11.34 35.20 21.29
N LYS A 33 -11.21 36.19 22.17
CA LYS A 33 -10.19 36.21 23.24
C LYS A 33 -10.45 35.17 24.34
N GLU A 34 -11.67 34.73 24.51
CA GLU A 34 -12.04 33.69 25.50
C GLU A 34 -11.71 32.30 25.02
N ILE A 35 -11.54 32.06 23.71
CA ILE A 35 -11.08 30.80 23.17
C ILE A 35 -9.56 30.70 23.33
N GLN A 36 -9.12 29.89 24.28
CA GLN A 36 -7.72 29.67 24.59
C GLN A 36 -7.04 28.76 23.59
N HIS A 37 -7.69 27.64 23.24
CA HIS A 37 -7.15 26.65 22.31
C HIS A 37 -8.26 25.97 21.53
N ILE A 38 -7.94 25.53 20.29
CA ILE A 38 -8.81 24.75 19.41
C ILE A 38 -8.04 23.50 18.98
N SER A 39 -8.53 22.32 19.35
CA SER A 39 -8.00 21.06 18.84
C SER A 39 -8.88 20.53 17.72
N ILE A 40 -8.32 20.29 16.55
CA ILE A 40 -9.03 19.60 15.46
C ILE A 40 -8.93 18.09 15.73
N LEU A 41 -10.07 17.46 15.98
CA LEU A 41 -10.17 16.02 16.28
C LEU A 41 -10.40 15.18 15.02
N LYS A 42 -11.00 15.75 13.97
CA LYS A 42 -11.24 15.09 12.70
C LYS A 42 -11.45 16.10 11.59
N ARG A 43 -10.93 15.79 10.39
CA ARG A 43 -11.08 16.60 9.18
C ARG A 43 -11.44 15.74 7.97
N SER A 44 -12.42 16.19 7.17
CA SER A 44 -12.75 15.55 5.89
C SER A 44 -13.35 16.56 4.90
N ILE A 45 -13.14 16.32 3.60
CA ILE A 45 -13.68 17.17 2.53
C ILE A 45 -15.05 16.61 2.12
N ASP A 46 -16.02 17.52 1.95
CA ASP A 46 -17.32 17.24 1.36
C ASP A 46 -17.48 18.03 0.06
N ALA A 47 -17.26 17.37 -1.06
CA ALA A 47 -17.37 17.94 -2.41
C ALA A 47 -18.65 17.49 -3.15
N ARG A 48 -19.67 17.00 -2.45
CA ARG A 48 -20.93 16.54 -3.05
C ARG A 48 -21.83 17.66 -3.55
N GLN A 49 -21.61 18.87 -3.05
CA GLN A 49 -22.37 20.07 -3.44
C GLN A 49 -21.46 21.02 -4.22
N LYS A 50 -22.08 21.96 -4.96
CA LYS A 50 -21.34 22.98 -5.73
C LYS A 50 -20.37 23.78 -4.87
N ALA A 51 -20.75 24.14 -3.63
CA ALA A 51 -19.86 24.77 -2.66
C ALA A 51 -19.19 23.69 -1.82
N ILE A 52 -17.89 23.48 -2.01
CA ILE A 52 -17.09 22.52 -1.25
C ILE A 52 -17.04 22.94 0.21
N LYS A 53 -17.22 21.97 1.10
CA LYS A 53 -17.17 22.17 2.54
C LYS A 53 -16.12 21.25 3.18
N ILE A 54 -15.54 21.71 4.26
CA ILE A 54 -14.69 20.90 5.15
C ILE A 54 -15.51 20.59 6.40
N ASN A 55 -15.69 19.29 6.64
CA ASN A 55 -16.27 18.82 7.88
C ASN A 55 -15.16 18.73 8.93
N LEU A 56 -15.33 19.42 10.04
CA LEU A 56 -14.43 19.40 11.20
C LEU A 56 -15.16 18.88 12.43
N LYS A 57 -14.49 18.05 13.21
CA LYS A 57 -14.81 17.85 14.62
C LYS A 57 -13.73 18.59 15.42
N VAL A 58 -14.13 19.53 16.27
CA VAL A 58 -13.21 20.35 17.07
C VAL A 58 -13.54 20.26 18.54
N ALA A 59 -12.52 20.37 19.39
CA ALA A 59 -12.64 20.61 20.82
C ALA A 59 -12.18 22.01 21.13
N ILE A 60 -13.02 22.81 21.81
CA ILE A 60 -12.77 24.23 22.13
C ILE A 60 -12.50 24.33 23.63
N TYR A 61 -11.39 24.95 23.97
CA TYR A 61 -10.97 25.23 25.34
C TYR A 61 -11.14 26.72 25.61
N LEU A 62 -11.94 27.07 26.60
CA LEU A 62 -12.15 28.45 27.03
C LEU A 62 -11.16 28.83 28.13
N ASN A 63 -11.07 30.16 28.42
CA ASN A 63 -10.22 30.64 29.48
C ASN A 63 -10.51 29.95 30.82
N GLY A 64 -9.44 29.44 31.47
CA GLY A 64 -9.52 28.66 32.71
C GLY A 64 -9.69 27.16 32.53
N GLU A 65 -9.88 26.68 31.30
CA GLU A 65 -9.86 25.26 31.01
C GLU A 65 -8.43 24.77 30.71
N ALA A 66 -8.00 23.70 31.40
CA ALA A 66 -6.69 23.13 31.16
C ALA A 66 -6.68 22.38 29.82
N PHE A 67 -5.86 22.86 28.88
CA PHE A 67 -5.49 22.10 27.71
C PHE A 67 -4.25 21.27 28.03
N GLN A 68 -4.37 19.97 27.91
CA GLN A 68 -3.22 19.06 27.94
C GLN A 68 -2.97 18.56 26.53
N GLU A 69 -1.83 18.93 25.98
CA GLU A 69 -1.37 18.40 24.70
C GLU A 69 -1.23 16.88 24.83
N HIS A 70 -1.89 16.15 23.95
CA HIS A 70 -1.75 14.69 23.90
C HIS A 70 -0.36 14.35 23.31
N LYS A 71 0.62 14.15 24.20
CA LYS A 71 1.95 13.73 23.79
C LYS A 71 1.94 12.24 23.45
N ILE A 72 2.16 11.94 22.20
CA ILE A 72 2.36 10.59 21.74
C ILE A 72 3.68 10.08 22.33
N GLN A 73 3.63 8.98 23.05
CA GLN A 73 4.79 8.35 23.64
C GLN A 73 5.05 7.00 22.96
N LEU A 74 6.31 6.75 22.63
CA LEU A 74 6.72 5.42 22.22
C LEU A 74 6.51 4.43 23.38
N PRO A 75 6.10 3.19 23.08
CA PRO A 75 6.10 2.12 24.08
C PRO A 75 7.50 1.95 24.69
N GLN A 76 7.54 1.37 25.89
CA GLN A 76 8.81 0.99 26.50
C GLN A 76 9.32 -0.27 25.81
N TYR A 77 10.46 -0.16 25.15
CA TYR A 77 11.13 -1.27 24.50
C TYR A 77 12.30 -1.77 25.36
N PRO A 78 12.18 -2.97 26.00
CA PRO A 78 13.27 -3.55 26.78
C PRO A 78 14.45 -3.96 25.87
N ASN A 79 15.63 -4.10 26.47
CA ASN A 79 16.76 -4.73 25.79
C ASN A 79 16.51 -6.24 25.67
N VAL A 80 16.51 -6.76 24.45
CA VAL A 80 16.20 -8.17 24.14
C VAL A 80 17.40 -8.97 23.61
N THR A 81 18.62 -8.44 23.77
CA THR A 81 19.85 -9.06 23.24
C THR A 81 19.96 -10.55 23.58
N ASN A 82 19.60 -10.93 24.80
CA ASN A 82 19.69 -12.31 25.30
C ASN A 82 18.32 -13.01 25.42
N ALA A 83 17.27 -12.44 24.81
CA ALA A 83 15.93 -13.01 24.84
C ALA A 83 15.74 -14.13 23.82
N GLN A 84 14.63 -14.86 23.93
CA GLN A 84 14.27 -15.91 22.97
C GLN A 84 14.11 -15.31 21.58
N GLU A 85 14.71 -15.94 20.59
CA GLU A 85 14.75 -15.48 19.20
C GLU A 85 13.51 -15.90 18.43
N VAL A 86 13.02 -14.97 17.59
CA VAL A 86 11.93 -15.16 16.63
C VAL A 86 12.40 -14.64 15.28
N ILE A 87 12.37 -15.49 14.25
CA ILE A 87 12.72 -15.07 12.89
C ILE A 87 11.54 -14.33 12.27
N VAL A 88 11.82 -13.19 11.66
CA VAL A 88 10.86 -12.40 10.88
C VAL A 88 11.38 -12.30 9.45
N VAL A 89 10.67 -12.92 8.50
CA VAL A 89 11.05 -12.92 7.09
C VAL A 89 10.35 -11.79 6.36
N GLY A 90 11.10 -10.76 5.98
CA GLY A 90 10.65 -9.55 5.31
C GLY A 90 10.58 -8.33 6.23
N ALA A 91 11.22 -7.24 5.80
CA ALA A 91 11.24 -5.94 6.49
C ALA A 91 10.20 -4.95 5.92
N GLY A 92 9.05 -5.45 5.45
CA GLY A 92 7.88 -4.64 5.11
C GLY A 92 7.09 -4.23 6.35
N PRO A 93 5.93 -3.51 6.19
CA PRO A 93 5.15 -3.05 7.33
C PRO A 93 4.75 -4.17 8.31
N ALA A 94 4.37 -5.35 7.81
CA ALA A 94 4.05 -6.49 8.66
C ALA A 94 5.24 -6.93 9.52
N GLY A 95 6.42 -7.09 8.90
CA GLY A 95 7.62 -7.56 9.61
C GLY A 95 8.19 -6.54 10.58
N LEU A 96 8.24 -5.25 10.21
CA LEU A 96 8.77 -4.21 11.08
C LEU A 96 7.90 -3.99 12.34
N PHE A 97 6.57 -3.93 12.17
CA PHE A 97 5.67 -3.81 13.33
C PHE A 97 5.59 -5.10 14.16
N ALA A 98 5.74 -6.28 13.53
CA ALA A 98 5.92 -7.52 14.27
C ALA A 98 7.21 -7.48 15.12
N ALA A 99 8.31 -6.98 14.57
CA ALA A 99 9.59 -6.87 15.28
C ALA A 99 9.51 -5.90 16.48
N LEU A 100 8.88 -4.73 16.31
CA LEU A 100 8.64 -3.80 17.41
C LEU A 100 7.78 -4.44 18.51
N GLN A 101 6.70 -5.14 18.14
CA GLN A 101 5.83 -5.81 19.09
C GLN A 101 6.54 -6.97 19.80
N LEU A 102 7.38 -7.74 19.11
CA LEU A 102 8.20 -8.78 19.75
C LEU A 102 9.12 -8.21 20.82
N ILE A 103 9.78 -7.06 20.53
CA ILE A 103 10.63 -6.38 21.51
C ILE A 103 9.81 -5.95 22.73
N GLU A 104 8.66 -5.32 22.53
CA GLU A 104 7.74 -4.91 23.62
C GLU A 104 7.34 -6.10 24.50
N LEU A 105 7.22 -7.29 23.91
CA LEU A 105 6.90 -8.55 24.59
C LEU A 105 8.13 -9.25 25.20
N GLY A 106 9.33 -8.66 25.11
CA GLY A 106 10.56 -9.24 25.63
C GLY A 106 11.11 -10.40 24.80
N LEU A 107 10.86 -10.41 23.49
CA LEU A 107 11.38 -11.40 22.53
C LEU A 107 12.34 -10.73 21.55
N LYS A 108 13.37 -11.46 21.12
CA LYS A 108 14.40 -10.94 20.20
C LYS A 108 14.01 -11.21 18.73
N PRO A 109 13.66 -10.19 17.94
CA PRO A 109 13.44 -10.37 16.52
C PRO A 109 14.77 -10.53 15.76
N ILE A 110 14.83 -11.50 14.84
CA ILE A 110 15.83 -11.62 13.79
C ILE A 110 15.12 -11.36 12.47
N VAL A 111 15.16 -10.12 12.01
CA VAL A 111 14.53 -9.70 10.75
C VAL A 111 15.51 -9.97 9.61
N ILE A 112 15.10 -10.76 8.63
CA ILE A 112 15.84 -10.92 7.37
C ILE A 112 15.08 -10.23 6.23
N GLU A 113 15.80 -9.50 5.40
CA GLU A 113 15.29 -8.81 4.23
C GLU A 113 16.15 -9.15 3.01
N ARG A 114 15.50 -9.59 1.92
CA ARG A 114 16.20 -9.98 0.69
C ARG A 114 16.90 -8.82 0.01
N GLY A 115 16.29 -7.63 0.08
CA GLY A 115 16.79 -6.43 -0.56
C GLY A 115 17.70 -5.59 0.34
N LYS A 116 18.01 -4.41 -0.16
CA LYS A 116 18.86 -3.43 0.49
C LYS A 116 18.08 -2.52 1.45
N ASP A 117 18.80 -1.78 2.27
CA ASP A 117 18.26 -0.69 3.07
C ASP A 117 17.67 0.42 2.18
N VAL A 118 16.93 1.37 2.76
CA VAL A 118 16.28 2.47 2.01
C VAL A 118 17.26 3.29 1.17
N ARG A 119 18.53 3.42 1.57
CA ARG A 119 19.54 4.16 0.80
C ARG A 119 20.06 3.34 -0.38
N GLY A 120 20.38 2.07 -0.14
CA GLY A 120 20.84 1.13 -1.16
C GLY A 120 19.79 0.92 -2.26
N ARG A 121 18.51 0.76 -1.89
CA ARG A 121 17.38 0.61 -2.82
C ARG A 121 17.29 1.74 -3.85
N ARG A 122 17.60 2.99 -3.48
CA ARG A 122 17.53 4.13 -4.42
C ARG A 122 18.36 3.92 -5.69
N ARG A 123 19.48 3.21 -5.60
CA ARG A 123 20.31 2.89 -6.77
C ARG A 123 19.60 1.88 -7.68
N ASP A 124 19.01 0.85 -7.10
CA ASP A 124 18.26 -0.18 -7.85
C ASP A 124 16.99 0.42 -8.48
N LEU A 125 16.29 1.32 -7.75
CA LEU A 125 15.16 2.06 -8.30
C LEU A 125 15.55 3.01 -9.44
N LYS A 126 16.76 3.60 -9.41
CA LYS A 126 17.27 4.37 -10.53
C LYS A 126 17.55 3.45 -11.71
N ALA A 127 18.17 2.30 -11.49
CA ALA A 127 18.51 1.34 -12.55
C ALA A 127 17.27 0.84 -13.29
N ILE A 128 16.17 0.50 -12.60
CA ILE A 128 14.94 0.07 -13.28
C ILE A 128 14.29 1.22 -14.07
N ASN A 129 14.35 2.46 -13.57
CA ASN A 129 13.75 3.61 -14.23
C ASN A 129 14.53 4.12 -15.44
N VAL A 130 15.87 4.04 -15.42
CA VAL A 130 16.75 4.69 -16.43
C VAL A 130 17.44 3.66 -17.31
N ASP A 131 17.96 2.60 -16.69
CA ASP A 131 18.77 1.59 -17.36
C ASP A 131 17.95 0.35 -17.75
N HIS A 132 16.67 0.30 -17.39
CA HIS A 132 15.75 -0.84 -17.58
C HIS A 132 16.23 -2.15 -16.93
N LEU A 133 17.04 -2.04 -15.87
CA LEU A 133 17.60 -3.20 -15.16
C LEU A 133 16.79 -3.48 -13.90
N VAL A 134 16.24 -4.69 -13.81
CA VAL A 134 15.51 -5.17 -12.62
C VAL A 134 16.46 -5.96 -11.74
N ASN A 135 16.64 -5.52 -10.50
CA ASN A 135 17.27 -6.31 -9.45
C ASN A 135 16.21 -7.16 -8.76
N GLU A 136 16.32 -8.49 -8.84
CA GLU A 136 15.30 -9.42 -8.34
C GLU A 136 15.14 -9.39 -6.82
N ASP A 137 16.16 -9.00 -6.08
CA ASP A 137 16.14 -8.92 -4.63
C ASP A 137 15.93 -7.50 -4.08
N SER A 138 16.14 -6.43 -4.91
CA SER A 138 16.03 -5.05 -4.46
C SER A 138 15.38 -4.18 -5.54
N ASN A 139 14.12 -3.80 -5.35
CA ASN A 139 13.30 -3.08 -6.33
C ASN A 139 12.14 -2.33 -5.63
N TYR A 140 11.07 -1.95 -6.33
CA TYR A 140 9.91 -1.29 -5.71
C TYR A 140 9.11 -2.19 -4.75
N CYS A 141 9.20 -3.52 -4.87
CA CYS A 141 8.49 -4.47 -4.01
C CYS A 141 9.35 -4.98 -2.86
N PHE A 142 10.67 -5.13 -3.07
CA PHE A 142 11.61 -5.73 -2.13
C PHE A 142 12.65 -4.73 -1.64
N GLY A 143 13.11 -4.95 -0.41
CA GLY A 143 14.01 -4.09 0.34
C GLY A 143 13.32 -3.45 1.54
N GLU A 144 14.05 -2.73 2.35
CA GLU A 144 13.59 -2.13 3.61
C GLU A 144 12.29 -1.35 3.46
N GLY A 145 11.30 -1.67 4.31
CA GLY A 145 9.94 -1.14 4.28
C GLY A 145 9.04 -1.73 3.18
N GLY A 146 9.54 -2.66 2.37
CA GLY A 146 8.79 -3.36 1.33
C GLY A 146 8.21 -2.44 0.25
N ALA A 147 7.09 -2.82 -0.35
CA ALA A 147 6.38 -2.02 -1.36
C ALA A 147 5.79 -0.72 -0.78
N GLY A 148 5.62 -0.63 0.55
CA GLY A 148 5.11 0.56 1.23
C GLY A 148 6.03 1.77 1.16
N THR A 149 7.34 1.58 1.24
CA THR A 149 8.35 2.64 1.37
C THR A 149 8.29 3.68 0.25
N TYR A 150 8.14 3.22 -1.00
CA TYR A 150 8.09 4.06 -2.18
C TYR A 150 6.69 4.04 -2.82
N SER A 151 5.65 4.17 -1.98
CA SER A 151 4.24 4.28 -2.36
C SER A 151 3.68 5.66 -2.02
N ASP A 152 2.39 5.91 -2.27
CA ASP A 152 1.68 7.09 -1.74
C ASP A 152 1.62 7.08 -0.20
N GLY A 153 1.82 5.93 0.42
CA GLY A 153 1.77 5.82 1.88
C GLY A 153 0.37 6.00 2.44
N LYS A 154 -0.65 5.48 1.75
CA LYS A 154 -2.03 5.50 2.25
C LYS A 154 -2.16 4.69 3.53
N LEU A 155 -2.78 5.31 4.53
CA LEU A 155 -2.99 4.73 5.86
C LEU A 155 -4.46 4.39 6.14
N TYR A 156 -5.34 4.66 5.17
CA TYR A 156 -6.75 4.31 5.32
C TYR A 156 -6.96 2.80 5.23
N THR A 157 -7.73 2.26 6.18
CA THR A 157 -8.19 0.86 6.14
C THR A 157 -9.67 0.77 6.46
N ARG A 158 -10.40 -0.09 5.75
CA ARG A 158 -11.80 -0.43 6.07
C ARG A 158 -11.90 -1.43 7.23
N SER A 159 -10.81 -2.07 7.58
CA SER A 159 -10.76 -3.20 8.52
C SER A 159 -10.51 -2.76 9.96
N LYS A 160 -11.32 -1.84 10.50
CA LYS A 160 -11.21 -1.34 11.87
C LYS A 160 -11.41 -2.42 12.96
N LYS A 161 -12.06 -3.53 12.63
CA LYS A 161 -12.30 -4.64 13.58
C LYS A 161 -11.08 -5.55 13.79
N ARG A 162 -10.01 -5.38 12.98
CA ARG A 162 -8.86 -6.30 13.01
C ARG A 162 -7.77 -5.92 14.02
N GLY A 163 -7.82 -4.74 14.62
CA GLY A 163 -6.85 -4.29 15.62
C GLY A 163 -6.87 -2.79 15.81
N ASP A 164 -5.96 -2.27 16.61
CA ASP A 164 -5.90 -0.85 16.97
C ASP A 164 -5.19 -0.04 15.87
N VAL A 165 -5.99 0.59 15.00
CA VAL A 165 -5.50 1.49 13.95
C VAL A 165 -4.83 2.72 14.56
N THR A 166 -5.38 3.24 15.67
CA THR A 166 -4.87 4.45 16.33
C THR A 166 -3.46 4.24 16.81
N ARG A 167 -3.20 3.11 17.46
CA ARG A 167 -1.85 2.74 17.91
C ARG A 167 -0.82 2.75 16.77
N ILE A 168 -1.16 2.18 15.60
CA ILE A 168 -0.23 2.18 14.46
C ILE A 168 0.02 3.61 13.95
N LEU A 169 -1.03 4.45 13.88
CA LEU A 169 -0.88 5.84 13.48
C LEU A 169 -0.02 6.64 14.48
N GLU A 170 -0.24 6.46 15.78
CA GLU A 170 0.55 7.09 16.85
C GLU A 170 2.03 6.65 16.80
N LEU A 171 2.30 5.37 16.56
CA LEU A 171 3.67 4.89 16.35
C LEU A 171 4.32 5.55 15.13
N LEU A 172 3.60 5.68 14.01
CA LEU A 172 4.12 6.36 12.83
C LEU A 172 4.42 7.84 13.11
N VAL A 173 3.58 8.53 13.89
CA VAL A 173 3.85 9.92 14.32
C VAL A 173 5.05 9.98 15.24
N ALA A 174 5.17 9.09 16.21
CA ALA A 174 6.32 9.01 17.11
C ALA A 174 7.65 8.78 16.36
N TYR A 175 7.60 8.13 15.18
CA TYR A 175 8.74 7.97 14.25
C TYR A 175 8.80 9.04 13.16
N GLY A 176 8.11 10.19 13.31
CA GLY A 176 8.27 11.38 12.48
C GLY A 176 7.26 11.58 11.36
N ALA A 177 6.14 10.85 11.34
CA ALA A 177 5.01 11.21 10.49
C ALA A 177 4.32 12.49 11.02
N SER A 178 3.61 13.22 10.14
CA SER A 178 2.81 14.37 10.54
C SER A 178 1.64 13.93 11.43
N GLU A 179 1.35 14.70 12.48
CA GLU A 179 0.16 14.50 13.33
C GLU A 179 -1.16 14.58 12.55
N ASP A 180 -1.17 15.23 11.38
CA ASP A 180 -2.34 15.27 10.51
C ASP A 180 -2.90 13.89 10.19
N ILE A 181 -2.07 12.84 10.19
CA ILE A 181 -2.55 11.47 9.92
C ILE A 181 -3.53 10.96 10.97
N LEU A 182 -3.56 11.54 12.16
CA LEU A 182 -4.48 11.17 13.25
C LEU A 182 -5.87 11.78 13.05
N ILE A 183 -5.96 12.91 12.36
CA ILE A 183 -7.19 13.68 12.21
C ILE A 183 -7.82 13.57 10.82
N GLU A 184 -7.03 13.25 9.81
CA GLU A 184 -7.51 13.11 8.43
C GLU A 184 -8.36 11.87 8.22
N ALA A 185 -9.47 12.02 7.47
CA ALA A 185 -10.32 10.87 7.10
C ALA A 185 -9.62 9.90 6.15
N HIS A 186 -8.71 10.38 5.32
CA HIS A 186 -7.91 9.61 4.36
C HIS A 186 -6.42 9.94 4.49
N PRO A 187 -5.78 9.55 5.61
CA PRO A 187 -4.41 9.91 5.89
C PRO A 187 -3.41 9.26 4.94
N HIS A 188 -2.31 9.98 4.67
CA HIS A 188 -1.18 9.49 3.90
C HIS A 188 0.12 10.14 4.37
N ILE A 189 1.26 9.52 4.07
CA ILE A 189 2.59 10.05 4.46
C ILE A 189 3.34 10.60 3.25
N GLY A 190 3.34 9.87 2.14
CA GLY A 190 4.07 10.20 0.92
C GLY A 190 5.46 9.56 0.85
N THR A 191 5.86 9.26 -0.39
CA THR A 191 7.07 8.49 -0.71
C THR A 191 8.38 9.17 -0.28
N ASN A 192 8.38 10.48 -0.08
CA ASN A 192 9.56 11.24 0.32
C ASN A 192 9.82 11.24 1.84
N LYS A 193 8.82 10.91 2.67
CA LYS A 193 8.93 10.87 4.14
C LYS A 193 9.03 9.45 4.70
N LEU A 194 8.35 8.51 4.09
CA LEU A 194 8.34 7.09 4.52
C LEU A 194 9.74 6.50 4.71
N PRO A 195 10.73 6.71 3.82
CA PRO A 195 12.06 6.11 3.99
C PRO A 195 12.73 6.44 5.33
N GLN A 196 12.58 7.68 5.83
CA GLN A 196 13.17 8.07 7.12
C GLN A 196 12.46 7.39 8.28
N ILE A 197 11.13 7.37 8.29
CA ILE A 197 10.32 6.70 9.32
C ILE A 197 10.68 5.21 9.41
N ILE A 198 10.82 4.56 8.27
CA ILE A 198 11.20 3.14 8.20
C ILE A 198 12.62 2.91 8.74
N GLN A 199 13.56 3.81 8.40
CA GLN A 199 14.92 3.76 8.93
C GLN A 199 14.91 3.91 10.46
N ASP A 200 14.17 4.87 11.01
CA ASP A 200 14.10 5.12 12.44
C ASP A 200 13.49 3.93 13.21
N ILE A 201 12.49 3.25 12.63
CA ILE A 201 11.96 1.99 13.17
C ILE A 201 13.03 0.90 13.20
N ARG A 202 13.80 0.70 12.12
CA ARG A 202 14.91 -0.26 12.09
C ARG A 202 15.96 0.05 13.14
N GLU A 203 16.37 1.31 13.25
CA GLU A 203 17.38 1.74 14.21
C GLU A 203 16.92 1.46 15.65
N LYS A 204 15.62 1.66 15.94
CA LYS A 204 15.04 1.29 17.22
C LYS A 204 15.10 -0.22 17.48
N ILE A 205 14.78 -1.05 16.49
CA ILE A 205 14.89 -2.52 16.60
C ILE A 205 16.32 -2.93 16.98
N ILE A 206 17.31 -2.35 16.31
CA ILE A 206 18.72 -2.66 16.55
C ILE A 206 19.17 -2.15 17.93
N GLU A 207 18.80 -0.92 18.30
CA GLU A 207 19.10 -0.32 19.62
C GLU A 207 18.63 -1.21 20.77
N CYS A 208 17.48 -1.85 20.61
CA CYS A 208 16.92 -2.75 21.62
C CYS A 208 17.50 -4.17 21.61
N GLY A 209 18.49 -4.46 20.75
CA GLY A 209 19.16 -5.76 20.69
C GLY A 209 18.56 -6.75 19.68
N GLY A 210 17.59 -6.32 18.85
CA GLY A 210 17.14 -7.09 17.69
C GLY A 210 18.18 -7.07 16.57
N LEU A 211 18.01 -7.96 15.59
CA LEU A 211 18.86 -8.02 14.40
C LEU A 211 18.06 -7.70 13.15
N VAL A 212 18.66 -6.94 12.21
CA VAL A 212 18.10 -6.68 10.88
C VAL A 212 19.19 -6.99 9.85
N LEU A 213 18.97 -8.03 9.05
CA LEU A 213 19.94 -8.56 8.09
C LEU A 213 19.42 -8.31 6.67
N PHE A 214 20.04 -7.36 5.98
CA PHE A 214 19.78 -7.05 4.57
C PHE A 214 20.53 -8.00 3.65
N GLU A 215 20.13 -8.02 2.37
CA GLU A 215 20.68 -8.89 1.33
C GLU A 215 20.73 -10.35 1.82
N THR A 216 19.64 -10.73 2.54
CA THR A 216 19.48 -12.03 3.18
C THR A 216 18.11 -12.60 2.78
N ARG A 217 18.12 -13.44 1.73
CA ARG A 217 16.91 -14.04 1.17
C ARG A 217 16.69 -15.44 1.74
N LEU A 218 15.46 -15.71 2.17
CA LEU A 218 15.00 -17.05 2.51
C LEU A 218 15.02 -17.95 1.28
N THR A 219 15.66 -19.10 1.35
CA THR A 219 15.68 -20.13 0.28
C THR A 219 15.12 -21.46 0.73
N ASP A 220 15.10 -21.75 2.02
CA ASP A 220 14.46 -22.94 2.58
C ASP A 220 13.96 -22.71 4.01
N ILE A 221 12.92 -23.46 4.40
CA ILE A 221 12.38 -23.55 5.75
C ILE A 221 12.69 -24.94 6.28
N LEU A 222 13.43 -25.04 7.37
CA LEU A 222 13.76 -26.29 8.02
C LEU A 222 12.56 -26.77 8.83
N VAL A 223 12.01 -27.89 8.46
CA VAL A 223 10.84 -28.51 9.12
C VAL A 223 11.18 -29.91 9.56
N LYS A 224 10.88 -30.24 10.81
CA LYS A 224 11.00 -31.59 11.37
C LYS A 224 9.74 -31.92 12.16
N ASN A 225 9.11 -33.05 11.89
CA ASN A 225 7.87 -33.49 12.54
C ASN A 225 6.74 -32.42 12.48
N ASN A 226 6.58 -31.76 11.33
CA ASN A 226 5.63 -30.64 11.13
C ASN A 226 5.87 -29.42 12.04
N GLU A 227 7.08 -29.22 12.53
CA GLU A 227 7.46 -28.06 13.32
C GLU A 227 8.68 -27.38 12.69
N VAL A 228 8.67 -26.04 12.64
CA VAL A 228 9.83 -25.28 12.15
C VAL A 228 11.03 -25.43 13.09
N GLN A 229 12.22 -25.53 12.49
CA GLN A 229 13.50 -25.59 13.22
C GLN A 229 14.39 -24.38 12.87
N GLY A 230 14.07 -23.65 11.82
CA GLY A 230 14.86 -22.54 11.33
C GLY A 230 14.67 -22.33 9.83
N ILE A 231 15.59 -21.55 9.27
CA ILE A 231 15.61 -21.20 7.85
C ILE A 231 17.01 -21.39 7.26
N VAL A 232 17.07 -21.49 5.92
CA VAL A 232 18.32 -21.40 5.14
C VAL A 232 18.28 -20.14 4.28
N THR A 233 19.38 -19.42 4.19
CA THR A 233 19.53 -18.22 3.37
C THR A 233 20.13 -18.55 2.00
N GLN A 234 20.11 -17.60 1.05
CA GLN A 234 20.76 -17.77 -0.26
C GLN A 234 22.29 -17.94 -0.19
N LYS A 235 22.90 -17.60 0.96
CA LYS A 235 24.33 -17.80 1.21
C LYS A 235 24.64 -19.19 1.74
N GLY A 236 23.61 -19.99 2.01
CA GLY A 236 23.74 -21.32 2.65
C GLY A 236 23.79 -21.26 4.17
N ASP A 237 23.70 -20.07 4.77
CA ASP A 237 23.70 -19.92 6.22
C ASP A 237 22.37 -20.44 6.80
N THR A 238 22.45 -21.11 7.94
CA THR A 238 21.30 -21.59 8.69
C THR A 238 21.07 -20.69 9.91
N ILE A 239 19.83 -20.20 10.07
CA ILE A 239 19.39 -19.47 11.26
C ILE A 239 18.35 -20.36 11.96
N LEU A 240 18.66 -20.78 13.18
CA LEU A 240 17.80 -21.68 13.96
C LEU A 240 16.81 -20.88 14.81
N ALA A 241 15.54 -21.20 14.73
CA ALA A 241 14.49 -20.77 15.64
C ALA A 241 13.24 -21.64 15.45
N ASN A 242 12.46 -21.80 16.49
CA ASN A 242 11.22 -22.57 16.46
C ASN A 242 9.96 -21.72 16.19
N LYS A 243 10.13 -20.41 15.94
CA LYS A 243 9.07 -19.46 15.61
C LYS A 243 9.51 -18.60 14.45
N ILE A 244 8.68 -18.59 13.37
CA ILE A 244 8.96 -17.85 12.13
C ILE A 244 7.72 -17.07 11.72
N ILE A 245 7.83 -15.75 11.61
CA ILE A 245 6.81 -14.89 10.99
C ILE A 245 7.16 -14.74 9.51
N LEU A 246 6.29 -15.21 8.62
CA LEU A 246 6.49 -15.14 7.17
C LEU A 246 5.75 -13.91 6.60
N ALA A 247 6.45 -12.77 6.52
CA ALA A 247 5.92 -11.46 6.15
C ALA A 247 6.48 -10.93 4.81
N THR A 248 6.60 -11.80 3.81
CA THR A 248 7.36 -11.60 2.56
C THR A 248 6.69 -10.73 1.51
N GLY A 249 5.43 -10.31 1.74
CA GLY A 249 4.63 -9.57 0.75
C GLY A 249 4.15 -10.47 -0.41
N HIS A 250 3.25 -9.92 -1.23
CA HIS A 250 2.56 -10.72 -2.26
C HIS A 250 3.35 -10.87 -3.58
N SER A 251 4.48 -10.18 -3.72
CA SER A 251 5.33 -10.27 -4.93
C SER A 251 6.44 -11.31 -4.82
N ALA A 252 6.64 -11.94 -3.65
CA ALA A 252 7.66 -12.96 -3.40
C ALA A 252 7.21 -14.33 -3.94
N ARG A 253 7.20 -14.48 -5.27
CA ARG A 253 6.75 -15.70 -5.97
C ARG A 253 7.58 -16.91 -5.60
N ASP A 254 8.89 -16.75 -5.44
CA ASP A 254 9.83 -17.77 -5.00
C ASP A 254 9.45 -18.41 -3.65
N ILE A 255 8.80 -17.65 -2.78
CA ILE A 255 8.30 -18.18 -1.50
C ILE A 255 7.07 -19.07 -1.71
N PHE A 256 6.14 -18.68 -2.59
CA PHE A 256 5.00 -19.55 -2.92
C PHE A 256 5.45 -20.83 -3.61
N GLU A 257 6.42 -20.73 -4.54
CA GLU A 257 7.05 -21.89 -5.20
C GLU A 257 7.81 -22.78 -4.19
N LEU A 258 8.48 -22.19 -3.21
CA LEU A 258 9.14 -22.93 -2.12
C LEU A 258 8.12 -23.73 -1.30
N LEU A 259 7.02 -23.08 -0.88
CA LEU A 259 5.98 -23.74 -0.08
C LEU A 259 5.33 -24.89 -0.87
N ASP A 260 4.99 -24.66 -2.12
CA ASP A 260 4.42 -25.69 -3.01
C ASP A 260 5.36 -26.88 -3.20
N ARG A 261 6.63 -26.63 -3.53
CA ARG A 261 7.67 -27.67 -3.69
C ARG A 261 7.88 -28.50 -2.40
N LYS A 262 7.76 -27.87 -1.24
CA LYS A 262 7.86 -28.53 0.07
C LYS A 262 6.55 -29.18 0.51
N GLN A 263 5.49 -29.11 -0.30
CA GLN A 263 4.16 -29.61 0.03
C GLN A 263 3.59 -28.98 1.33
N ILE A 264 4.00 -27.75 1.63
CA ILE A 264 3.40 -26.92 2.67
C ILE A 264 2.12 -26.30 2.08
N PHE A 265 1.00 -26.52 2.74
CA PHE A 265 -0.32 -26.21 2.21
C PHE A 265 -0.51 -24.71 1.90
N ILE A 266 -0.86 -24.42 0.66
CA ILE A 266 -1.25 -23.10 0.16
C ILE A 266 -2.49 -23.21 -0.72
N GLU A 267 -3.20 -22.10 -0.91
CA GLU A 267 -4.44 -22.05 -1.67
C GLU A 267 -4.36 -20.99 -2.78
N ALA A 268 -4.95 -21.27 -3.94
CA ALA A 268 -5.19 -20.25 -4.95
C ALA A 268 -6.18 -19.21 -4.41
N LYS A 269 -5.91 -17.92 -4.67
CA LYS A 269 -6.73 -16.81 -4.19
C LYS A 269 -7.11 -15.90 -5.35
N PRO A 270 -8.40 -15.47 -5.44
CA PRO A 270 -8.82 -14.42 -6.35
C PRO A 270 -8.07 -13.12 -6.11
N PHE A 271 -7.81 -12.37 -7.17
CA PHE A 271 -7.22 -11.02 -7.12
C PHE A 271 -7.84 -10.15 -8.22
N ALA A 272 -7.35 -8.94 -8.42
CA ALA A 272 -7.82 -8.07 -9.49
C ALA A 272 -6.66 -7.68 -10.42
N LEU A 273 -6.97 -7.47 -11.69
CA LEU A 273 -5.99 -7.16 -12.71
C LEU A 273 -6.59 -6.17 -13.73
N GLY A 274 -5.75 -5.30 -14.29
CA GLY A 274 -6.19 -4.34 -15.29
C GLY A 274 -5.07 -3.42 -15.76
N VAL A 275 -5.37 -2.14 -15.87
CA VAL A 275 -4.46 -1.10 -16.36
C VAL A 275 -4.30 0.00 -15.33
N ARG A 276 -3.26 0.81 -15.45
CA ARG A 276 -3.13 2.08 -14.73
C ARG A 276 -3.49 3.23 -15.64
N ALA A 277 -4.55 3.95 -15.26
CA ALA A 277 -5.01 5.13 -15.97
C ALA A 277 -4.37 6.39 -15.39
N GLU A 278 -3.76 7.21 -16.24
CA GLU A 278 -3.18 8.50 -15.90
C GLU A 278 -3.98 9.63 -16.55
N HIS A 279 -4.33 10.63 -15.75
CA HIS A 279 -5.01 11.86 -16.18
C HIS A 279 -4.21 13.09 -15.77
N PRO A 280 -4.37 14.25 -16.42
CA PRO A 280 -3.97 15.52 -15.83
C PRO A 280 -4.64 15.72 -14.46
N GLN A 281 -3.91 16.10 -13.43
CA GLN A 281 -4.49 16.33 -12.09
C GLN A 281 -5.53 17.45 -12.13
N SER A 282 -5.28 18.51 -12.89
CA SER A 282 -6.22 19.63 -13.06
C SER A 282 -7.59 19.18 -13.60
N LEU A 283 -7.62 18.21 -14.51
CA LEU A 283 -8.87 17.63 -15.01
C LEU A 283 -9.62 16.89 -13.89
N ILE A 284 -8.91 16.08 -13.10
CA ILE A 284 -9.53 15.38 -11.95
C ILE A 284 -10.00 16.38 -10.90
N ASP A 285 -9.23 17.44 -10.64
CA ASP A 285 -9.64 18.51 -9.72
C ASP A 285 -10.95 19.16 -10.18
N SER A 286 -11.05 19.53 -11.46
CA SER A 286 -12.27 20.15 -12.00
C SER A 286 -13.48 19.23 -11.97
N ILE A 287 -13.30 17.94 -12.25
CA ILE A 287 -14.36 16.93 -12.18
C ILE A 287 -14.87 16.75 -10.74
N GLN A 288 -13.95 16.58 -9.78
CA GLN A 288 -14.28 16.24 -8.40
C GLN A 288 -14.76 17.45 -7.59
N TYR A 289 -14.18 18.62 -7.85
CA TYR A 289 -14.50 19.84 -7.13
C TYR A 289 -15.50 20.75 -7.88
N SER A 290 -15.88 20.41 -9.10
CA SER A 290 -16.79 21.20 -9.95
C SER A 290 -16.35 22.66 -10.08
N CYS A 291 -15.05 22.89 -10.28
CA CYS A 291 -14.43 24.20 -10.39
C CYS A 291 -13.29 24.19 -11.44
N ASP A 292 -13.02 25.32 -12.06
CA ASP A 292 -11.93 25.44 -13.04
C ASP A 292 -10.55 25.42 -12.39
N TYR A 293 -10.47 25.85 -11.13
CA TYR A 293 -9.24 25.88 -10.34
C TYR A 293 -9.56 25.62 -8.86
N ARG A 294 -8.88 24.65 -8.24
CA ARG A 294 -9.16 24.22 -6.85
C ARG A 294 -8.72 25.23 -5.77
N GLY A 295 -7.88 26.21 -6.12
CA GLY A 295 -7.31 27.15 -5.16
C GLY A 295 -6.22 26.55 -4.25
N GLU A 296 -5.83 27.30 -3.23
CA GLU A 296 -4.74 26.96 -2.31
C GLU A 296 -5.21 26.13 -1.11
N HIS A 297 -6.50 26.16 -0.80
CA HIS A 297 -7.09 25.57 0.40
C HIS A 297 -7.58 24.13 0.22
N LEU A 298 -7.54 23.61 -1.01
CA LEU A 298 -7.95 22.24 -1.31
C LEU A 298 -6.75 21.40 -1.77
N PRO A 299 -6.60 20.17 -1.29
CA PRO A 299 -5.59 19.25 -1.80
C PRO A 299 -5.95 18.79 -3.21
N PRO A 300 -5.01 18.20 -3.97
CA PRO A 300 -5.31 17.50 -5.22
C PRO A 300 -6.41 16.47 -5.02
N ALA A 301 -7.42 16.52 -5.89
CA ALA A 301 -8.62 15.72 -5.74
C ALA A 301 -8.35 14.22 -5.96
N PRO A 302 -8.72 13.36 -5.02
CA PRO A 302 -8.79 11.93 -5.26
C PRO A 302 -10.13 11.56 -5.90
N TYR A 303 -10.19 10.39 -6.53
CA TYR A 303 -11.46 9.78 -6.93
C TYR A 303 -11.52 8.30 -6.55
N SER A 304 -12.74 7.81 -6.41
CA SER A 304 -13.04 6.39 -6.27
C SER A 304 -14.24 6.07 -7.14
N ILE A 305 -14.12 5.10 -8.02
CA ILE A 305 -15.17 4.70 -8.94
C ILE A 305 -15.28 3.18 -8.99
N VAL A 306 -16.50 2.68 -9.06
CA VAL A 306 -16.80 1.25 -9.16
C VAL A 306 -18.03 1.03 -10.04
N LYS A 307 -17.99 -0.01 -10.86
CA LYS A 307 -19.11 -0.50 -11.66
C LYS A 307 -19.14 -2.01 -11.70
N GLN A 308 -20.33 -2.55 -11.86
CA GLN A 308 -20.53 -3.94 -12.24
C GLN A 308 -20.62 -4.01 -13.77
N VAL A 309 -19.73 -4.78 -14.38
CA VAL A 309 -19.67 -4.99 -15.83
C VAL A 309 -19.64 -6.49 -16.09
N ASN A 310 -20.63 -6.99 -16.80
CA ASN A 310 -20.75 -8.43 -17.13
C ASN A 310 -20.62 -9.36 -15.92
N GLY A 311 -21.22 -8.98 -14.77
CA GLY A 311 -21.20 -9.77 -13.54
C GLY A 311 -19.87 -9.75 -12.78
N ARG A 312 -18.97 -8.76 -13.08
CA ARG A 312 -17.70 -8.55 -12.41
C ARG A 312 -17.55 -7.12 -11.91
N GLY A 313 -16.96 -6.97 -10.75
CA GLY A 313 -16.57 -5.67 -10.23
C GLY A 313 -15.39 -5.10 -11.03
N MET A 314 -15.55 -3.90 -11.59
CA MET A 314 -14.47 -3.07 -12.12
C MET A 314 -14.36 -1.80 -11.29
N TYR A 315 -13.17 -1.47 -10.81
CA TYR A 315 -13.01 -0.38 -9.84
C TYR A 315 -11.64 0.28 -9.89
N SER A 316 -11.61 1.52 -9.38
CA SER A 316 -10.35 2.23 -9.13
C SER A 316 -9.61 1.62 -7.93
N PHE A 317 -8.34 1.34 -8.12
CA PHE A 317 -7.44 0.76 -7.12
C PHE A 317 -6.22 1.65 -6.92
N CYS A 318 -5.85 1.89 -5.67
CA CYS A 318 -4.66 2.68 -5.32
C CYS A 318 -4.52 3.98 -6.13
N MET A 319 -5.59 4.81 -6.15
CA MET A 319 -5.58 6.13 -6.81
C MET A 319 -4.57 7.05 -6.11
N CYS A 320 -3.67 7.65 -6.88
CA CYS A 320 -2.58 8.53 -6.45
C CYS A 320 -2.81 9.95 -7.02
N PRO A 321 -3.45 10.86 -6.27
CA PRO A 321 -3.58 12.25 -6.70
C PRO A 321 -2.23 12.95 -6.66
N GLY A 322 -1.98 13.86 -7.61
CA GLY A 322 -0.70 14.55 -7.73
C GLY A 322 0.49 13.60 -7.65
N GLY A 323 0.41 12.47 -8.38
CA GLY A 323 1.37 11.39 -8.33
C GLY A 323 1.87 10.95 -9.69
N VAL A 324 2.74 9.96 -9.69
CA VAL A 324 3.38 9.41 -10.89
C VAL A 324 3.25 7.90 -10.93
N ILE A 325 3.45 7.32 -12.11
CA ILE A 325 3.48 5.87 -12.31
C ILE A 325 4.91 5.36 -12.16
N ALA A 326 5.08 4.20 -11.52
CA ALA A 326 6.37 3.57 -11.26
C ALA A 326 6.45 2.15 -11.85
N PRO A 327 7.65 1.69 -12.29
CA PRO A 327 7.89 0.31 -12.68
C PRO A 327 8.01 -0.58 -11.44
N CYS A 328 7.20 -1.63 -11.35
CA CYS A 328 7.16 -2.52 -10.19
C CYS A 328 7.44 -3.99 -10.55
N ALA A 329 8.14 -4.23 -11.66
CA ALA A 329 8.64 -5.56 -11.98
C ALA A 329 9.62 -6.06 -10.90
N THR A 330 9.57 -7.36 -10.62
CA THR A 330 10.45 -8.04 -9.65
C THR A 330 11.37 -9.06 -10.29
N SER A 331 11.20 -9.31 -11.60
CA SER A 331 12.07 -10.20 -12.36
C SER A 331 12.34 -9.61 -13.75
N PRO A 332 13.51 -9.89 -14.36
CA PRO A 332 13.76 -9.60 -15.76
C PRO A 332 12.72 -10.27 -16.66
N GLY A 333 12.40 -9.66 -17.80
CA GLY A 333 11.41 -10.19 -18.74
C GLY A 333 9.95 -9.94 -18.33
N GLU A 334 9.71 -9.08 -17.37
CA GLU A 334 8.37 -8.69 -16.91
C GLU A 334 8.26 -7.16 -16.84
N VAL A 335 7.04 -6.63 -17.00
CA VAL A 335 6.72 -5.24 -16.69
C VAL A 335 5.46 -5.20 -15.83
N VAL A 336 5.45 -4.28 -14.87
CA VAL A 336 4.34 -4.05 -13.95
C VAL A 336 4.26 -2.58 -13.65
N THR A 337 3.06 -2.01 -13.66
CA THR A 337 2.82 -0.63 -13.25
C THR A 337 2.27 -0.54 -11.84
N ASN A 338 2.66 0.49 -11.13
CA ASN A 338 2.07 0.93 -9.87
C ASN A 338 2.14 2.45 -9.78
N GLY A 339 1.60 3.07 -8.74
CA GLY A 339 1.64 4.51 -8.56
C GLY A 339 2.11 4.93 -7.17
N TRP A 340 2.72 6.11 -7.11
CA TRP A 340 3.08 6.76 -5.86
C TRP A 340 2.86 8.27 -5.93
N SER A 341 2.80 8.91 -4.77
CA SER A 341 2.72 10.37 -4.64
C SER A 341 3.68 10.87 -3.57
N PRO A 342 4.26 12.07 -3.74
CA PRO A 342 4.96 12.74 -2.66
C PRO A 342 3.97 13.21 -1.58
N SER A 343 4.47 13.59 -0.41
CA SER A 343 3.64 14.06 0.70
C SER A 343 2.75 15.27 0.34
N LYS A 344 3.23 16.14 -0.55
CA LYS A 344 2.47 17.31 -1.04
C LYS A 344 1.49 16.98 -2.17
N ARG A 345 1.63 15.80 -2.81
CA ARG A 345 0.81 15.41 -3.96
C ARG A 345 0.80 16.46 -5.08
N ASP A 346 1.96 17.06 -5.35
CA ASP A 346 2.13 18.26 -6.18
C ASP A 346 2.58 17.96 -7.62
N GLN A 347 2.49 16.69 -8.05
CA GLN A 347 2.76 16.35 -9.44
C GLN A 347 1.60 16.73 -10.35
N ALA A 348 1.90 16.96 -11.64
CA ALA A 348 0.92 17.41 -12.62
C ALA A 348 -0.13 16.34 -12.99
N THR A 349 0.09 15.09 -12.62
CA THR A 349 -0.73 13.94 -13.00
C THR A 349 -1.44 13.31 -11.79
N ALA A 350 -2.58 12.70 -12.08
CA ALA A 350 -3.32 11.80 -11.20
C ALA A 350 -3.34 10.42 -11.84
N ASN A 351 -3.08 9.37 -11.10
CA ASN A 351 -3.14 8.02 -11.66
C ASN A 351 -3.87 7.04 -10.74
N SER A 352 -4.45 6.00 -11.33
CA SER A 352 -5.14 4.94 -10.59
C SER A 352 -5.06 3.62 -11.35
N GLY A 353 -4.82 2.53 -10.65
CA GLY A 353 -5.18 1.22 -11.17
C GLY A 353 -6.68 1.19 -11.47
N ILE A 354 -7.05 0.70 -12.63
CA ILE A 354 -8.43 0.37 -13.00
C ILE A 354 -8.44 -1.12 -13.27
N VAL A 355 -9.05 -1.84 -12.35
CA VAL A 355 -8.88 -3.28 -12.27
C VAL A 355 -10.21 -4.02 -12.21
N ILE A 356 -10.20 -5.25 -12.71
CA ILE A 356 -11.35 -6.15 -12.78
C ILE A 356 -11.12 -7.29 -11.80
N GLU A 357 -12.13 -7.64 -11.06
CA GLU A 357 -12.16 -8.83 -10.21
C GLU A 357 -11.98 -10.10 -11.05
N LEU A 358 -10.95 -10.88 -10.72
CA LEU A 358 -10.71 -12.21 -11.25
C LEU A 358 -11.25 -13.27 -10.29
N LYS A 359 -11.76 -14.35 -10.85
CA LYS A 359 -12.26 -15.50 -10.12
C LYS A 359 -11.35 -16.72 -10.34
N LEU A 360 -11.41 -17.71 -9.48
CA LEU A 360 -10.58 -18.92 -9.63
C LEU A 360 -10.80 -19.65 -10.97
N GLU A 361 -12.01 -19.55 -11.54
CA GLU A 361 -12.35 -20.13 -12.84
C GLU A 361 -11.57 -19.51 -14.01
N ASP A 362 -11.10 -18.27 -13.88
CA ASP A 362 -10.30 -17.59 -14.92
C ASP A 362 -8.90 -18.18 -15.04
N PHE A 363 -8.46 -18.90 -14.02
CA PHE A 363 -7.14 -19.52 -13.98
C PHE A 363 -7.15 -20.97 -14.52
N LYS A 364 -8.28 -21.48 -15.03
CA LYS A 364 -8.37 -22.84 -15.61
C LYS A 364 -7.30 -23.17 -16.64
N PRO A 365 -6.87 -22.25 -17.54
CA PRO A 365 -5.77 -22.54 -18.48
C PRO A 365 -4.44 -22.84 -17.78
N PHE A 366 -4.30 -22.44 -16.52
CA PHE A 366 -3.12 -22.66 -15.68
C PHE A 366 -3.35 -23.73 -14.58
N ALA A 367 -4.42 -24.52 -14.66
CA ALA A 367 -4.80 -25.49 -13.63
C ALA A 367 -3.70 -26.51 -13.28
N LYS A 368 -2.78 -26.80 -14.22
CA LYS A 368 -1.62 -27.68 -13.98
C LYS A 368 -0.68 -27.20 -12.87
N PHE A 369 -0.73 -25.91 -12.51
CA PHE A 369 0.07 -25.31 -11.46
C PHE A 369 -0.62 -25.31 -10.08
N GLY A 370 -1.78 -25.94 -9.94
CA GLY A 370 -2.47 -26.08 -8.66
C GLY A 370 -2.76 -24.73 -7.99
N ALA A 371 -2.30 -24.57 -6.75
CA ALA A 371 -2.47 -23.33 -5.98
C ALA A 371 -1.76 -22.12 -6.60
N LEU A 372 -0.76 -22.32 -7.45
CA LEU A 372 0.00 -21.27 -8.14
C LEU A 372 -0.65 -20.82 -9.46
N ALA A 373 -1.79 -21.38 -9.86
CA ALA A 373 -2.43 -21.10 -11.15
C ALA A 373 -2.69 -19.61 -11.39
N GLY A 374 -3.17 -18.87 -10.37
CA GLY A 374 -3.37 -17.42 -10.44
C GLY A 374 -2.07 -16.62 -10.57
N MET A 375 -1.00 -17.06 -9.91
CA MET A 375 0.33 -16.48 -10.01
C MET A 375 0.92 -16.64 -11.42
N GLU A 376 0.80 -17.81 -12.00
CA GLU A 376 1.27 -18.10 -13.37
C GLU A 376 0.45 -17.34 -14.43
N PHE A 377 -0.86 -17.21 -14.23
CA PHE A 377 -1.70 -16.33 -15.06
C PHE A 377 -1.20 -14.87 -14.99
N GLN A 378 -0.98 -14.33 -13.79
CA GLN A 378 -0.44 -12.98 -13.59
C GLN A 378 0.90 -12.80 -14.32
N LYS A 379 1.83 -13.74 -14.13
CA LYS A 379 3.15 -13.75 -14.75
C LYS A 379 3.07 -13.74 -16.28
N SER A 380 2.16 -14.53 -16.86
CA SER A 380 1.99 -14.59 -18.32
C SER A 380 1.56 -13.25 -18.93
N ILE A 381 0.74 -12.46 -18.22
CA ILE A 381 0.33 -11.11 -18.65
C ILE A 381 1.51 -10.13 -18.57
N GLU A 382 2.29 -10.18 -17.48
CA GLU A 382 3.44 -9.31 -17.26
C GLU A 382 4.54 -9.55 -18.31
N GLN A 383 4.81 -10.81 -18.65
CA GLN A 383 5.76 -11.21 -19.68
C GLN A 383 5.28 -10.82 -21.08
N LYS A 384 4.00 -11.03 -21.39
CA LYS A 384 3.41 -10.63 -22.65
C LYS A 384 3.47 -9.12 -22.86
N ALA A 385 3.20 -8.34 -21.81
CA ALA A 385 3.33 -6.90 -21.83
C ALA A 385 4.77 -6.45 -22.08
N TRP A 386 5.76 -7.08 -21.45
CA TRP A 386 7.18 -6.83 -21.66
C TRP A 386 7.59 -7.07 -23.13
N HIS A 387 7.19 -8.19 -23.71
CA HIS A 387 7.43 -8.48 -25.14
C HIS A 387 6.84 -7.41 -26.06
N LEU A 388 5.56 -7.07 -25.84
CA LEU A 388 4.85 -6.11 -26.68
C LEU A 388 5.42 -4.68 -26.56
N ALA A 389 6.04 -4.34 -25.44
CA ALA A 389 6.63 -3.03 -25.20
C ALA A 389 8.08 -2.90 -25.71
N GLY A 390 8.66 -3.96 -26.29
CA GLY A 390 10.02 -3.94 -26.89
C GLY A 390 11.12 -4.43 -25.96
N GLU A 391 10.78 -5.37 -25.05
CA GLU A 391 11.72 -6.12 -24.20
C GLU A 391 12.60 -5.25 -23.30
N THR A 392 12.01 -4.15 -22.80
CA THR A 392 12.61 -3.22 -21.83
C THR A 392 11.63 -2.98 -20.68
N GLN A 393 11.93 -2.03 -19.81
CA GLN A 393 10.95 -1.60 -18.79
C GLN A 393 9.95 -0.56 -19.32
N LYS A 394 9.90 -0.27 -20.61
CA LYS A 394 8.76 0.41 -21.23
C LYS A 394 7.51 -0.45 -21.07
N VAL A 395 6.36 0.21 -21.02
CA VAL A 395 5.07 -0.48 -20.89
C VAL A 395 4.17 -0.22 -22.09
N PRO A 396 3.30 -1.19 -22.46
CA PRO A 396 2.22 -0.95 -23.39
C PRO A 396 1.37 0.22 -22.94
N ALA A 397 1.08 1.17 -23.84
CA ALA A 397 0.24 2.32 -23.55
C ALA A 397 -0.73 2.61 -24.70
N GLN A 398 -1.88 3.20 -24.35
CA GLN A 398 -2.92 3.56 -25.32
C GLN A 398 -3.74 4.73 -24.77
N ARG A 399 -4.19 5.65 -25.63
CA ARG A 399 -5.16 6.68 -25.23
C ARG A 399 -6.49 6.05 -24.83
N MET A 400 -7.13 6.56 -23.80
CA MET A 400 -8.31 5.93 -23.21
C MET A 400 -9.49 5.83 -24.18
N ILE A 401 -9.79 6.88 -24.97
CA ILE A 401 -10.88 6.83 -25.96
C ILE A 401 -10.50 5.88 -27.12
N ASP A 402 -9.26 5.91 -27.60
CA ASP A 402 -8.83 5.01 -28.66
C ASP A 402 -8.99 3.54 -28.23
N PHE A 403 -8.65 3.22 -26.98
CA PHE A 403 -8.87 1.89 -26.42
C PHE A 403 -10.35 1.49 -26.43
N THR A 404 -11.24 2.38 -26.00
CA THR A 404 -12.70 2.08 -25.97
C THR A 404 -13.28 1.95 -27.38
N GLN A 405 -12.67 2.60 -28.37
CA GLN A 405 -13.08 2.54 -29.78
C GLN A 405 -12.34 1.45 -30.59
N ASN A 406 -11.52 0.64 -29.94
CA ASN A 406 -10.70 -0.39 -30.59
C ASN A 406 -9.76 0.16 -31.68
N LYS A 407 -9.12 1.30 -31.41
CA LYS A 407 -8.19 1.97 -32.32
C LYS A 407 -6.82 2.03 -31.67
N VAL A 408 -5.79 1.70 -32.42
CA VAL A 408 -4.40 1.95 -32.01
C VAL A 408 -4.17 3.45 -31.94
N SER A 409 -3.54 3.93 -30.87
CA SER A 409 -3.18 5.34 -30.74
C SER A 409 -2.03 5.69 -31.68
N SER A 410 -2.20 6.73 -32.49
CA SER A 410 -1.17 7.19 -33.41
C SER A 410 0.03 7.80 -32.70
N ASP A 411 -0.20 8.34 -31.50
CA ASP A 411 0.81 8.93 -30.62
C ASP A 411 0.45 8.70 -29.14
N ILE A 412 1.46 8.66 -28.29
CA ILE A 412 1.31 8.67 -26.82
C ILE A 412 2.02 9.93 -26.32
N PRO A 413 1.31 10.86 -25.64
CA PRO A 413 1.95 12.03 -25.05
C PRO A 413 2.91 11.61 -23.94
N LYS A 414 3.77 12.54 -23.51
CA LYS A 414 4.66 12.30 -22.37
C LYS A 414 3.82 12.00 -21.13
N THR A 415 4.08 10.86 -20.49
CA THR A 415 3.46 10.42 -19.25
C THR A 415 4.42 10.59 -18.07
N SER A 416 3.93 10.35 -16.87
CA SER A 416 4.78 10.34 -15.66
C SER A 416 5.64 9.08 -15.52
N TYR A 417 5.41 8.05 -16.34
CA TYR A 417 6.15 6.80 -16.30
C TYR A 417 7.55 6.97 -16.91
N VAL A 418 8.57 7.00 -16.05
CA VAL A 418 9.94 7.34 -16.43
C VAL A 418 10.58 6.39 -17.45
N PRO A 419 10.42 5.04 -17.36
CA PRO A 419 11.02 4.14 -18.35
C PRO A 419 10.48 4.33 -19.76
N GLY A 420 9.33 5.01 -19.92
CA GLY A 420 8.70 5.29 -21.20
C GLY A 420 7.62 4.28 -21.60
N THR A 421 6.95 4.60 -22.69
CA THR A 421 5.79 3.86 -23.19
C THR A 421 5.99 3.40 -24.62
N THR A 422 5.31 2.33 -25.00
CA THR A 422 5.18 1.87 -26.38
C THR A 422 3.69 1.86 -26.74
N SER A 423 3.31 2.49 -27.85
CA SER A 423 1.93 2.43 -28.34
C SER A 423 1.60 1.01 -28.77
N VAL A 424 0.67 0.38 -28.06
CA VAL A 424 0.24 -1.00 -28.29
C VAL A 424 -1.28 -1.06 -28.18
N GLU A 425 -1.91 -1.86 -29.03
CA GLU A 425 -3.33 -2.18 -28.87
C GLU A 425 -3.49 -3.02 -27.59
N MET A 426 -4.21 -2.47 -26.60
CA MET A 426 -4.30 -3.04 -25.23
C MET A 426 -4.94 -4.43 -25.19
N GLY A 427 -5.82 -4.75 -26.18
CA GLY A 427 -6.38 -6.09 -26.32
C GLY A 427 -5.33 -7.15 -26.65
N ALA A 428 -4.16 -6.75 -27.19
CA ALA A 428 -3.05 -7.68 -27.37
C ALA A 428 -2.39 -8.08 -26.05
N VAL A 429 -2.53 -7.30 -24.98
CA VAL A 429 -1.93 -7.60 -23.66
C VAL A 429 -2.78 -8.62 -22.89
N PHE A 430 -4.09 -8.41 -22.87
CA PHE A 430 -5.04 -9.14 -22.03
C PHE A 430 -5.79 -10.25 -22.79
N PRO A 431 -6.32 -11.24 -22.08
CA PRO A 431 -7.36 -12.11 -22.63
C PRO A 431 -8.60 -11.29 -23.07
N GLU A 432 -9.28 -11.77 -24.11
CA GLU A 432 -10.40 -11.07 -24.74
C GLU A 432 -11.49 -10.65 -23.74
N PHE A 433 -11.87 -11.55 -22.80
CA PHE A 433 -12.91 -11.24 -21.82
C PHE A 433 -12.54 -10.05 -20.91
N LEU A 434 -11.26 -9.90 -20.54
CA LEU A 434 -10.78 -8.75 -19.75
C LEU A 434 -10.77 -7.48 -20.58
N THR A 435 -10.35 -7.57 -21.82
CA THR A 435 -10.36 -6.44 -22.76
C THR A 435 -11.76 -5.88 -22.96
N GLN A 436 -12.75 -6.75 -23.16
CA GLN A 436 -14.17 -6.35 -23.34
C GLN A 436 -14.71 -5.66 -22.08
N ILE A 437 -14.47 -6.26 -20.89
CA ILE A 437 -14.93 -5.67 -19.63
C ILE A 437 -14.28 -4.31 -19.38
N LEU A 438 -12.98 -4.15 -19.67
CA LEU A 438 -12.29 -2.86 -19.54
C LEU A 438 -12.91 -1.81 -20.48
N ARG A 439 -13.16 -2.13 -21.76
CA ARG A 439 -13.76 -1.20 -22.73
C ARG A 439 -15.15 -0.74 -22.31
N GLU A 440 -16.02 -1.68 -21.96
CA GLU A 440 -17.36 -1.38 -21.48
C GLU A 440 -17.32 -0.57 -20.19
N GLY A 441 -16.48 -0.96 -19.25
CA GLY A 441 -16.32 -0.32 -17.95
C GLY A 441 -15.81 1.12 -18.04
N PHE A 442 -14.83 1.42 -18.90
CA PHE A 442 -14.41 2.80 -19.14
C PHE A 442 -15.53 3.66 -19.73
N THR A 443 -16.36 3.09 -20.62
CA THR A 443 -17.55 3.76 -21.15
C THR A 443 -18.54 4.09 -20.04
N GLU A 444 -18.80 3.13 -19.14
CA GLU A 444 -19.69 3.33 -17.98
C GLU A 444 -19.10 4.32 -16.96
N PHE A 445 -17.76 4.34 -16.79
CA PHE A 445 -17.10 5.33 -15.96
C PHE A 445 -17.27 6.74 -16.53
N GLY A 446 -17.14 6.93 -17.84
CA GLY A 446 -17.39 8.21 -18.52
C GLY A 446 -18.82 8.74 -18.33
N LYS A 447 -19.83 7.84 -18.28
CA LYS A 447 -21.22 8.21 -17.99
C LYS A 447 -21.40 8.67 -16.53
N SER A 448 -20.72 8.02 -15.59
CA SER A 448 -20.84 8.29 -14.15
C SER A 448 -20.03 9.50 -13.71
N MET A 449 -18.87 9.72 -14.33
CA MET A 449 -17.93 10.79 -14.03
C MET A 449 -17.62 11.54 -15.34
N LYS A 450 -18.45 12.54 -15.64
CA LYS A 450 -18.33 13.33 -16.88
C LYS A 450 -16.94 13.94 -17.01
N GLY A 451 -16.32 13.78 -18.18
CA GLY A 451 -14.94 14.25 -18.44
C GLY A 451 -13.86 13.22 -18.14
N TYR A 452 -14.15 12.15 -17.40
CA TYR A 452 -13.17 11.09 -17.11
C TYR A 452 -12.72 10.34 -18.37
N LEU A 453 -13.65 9.98 -19.25
CA LEU A 453 -13.37 9.36 -20.54
C LEU A 453 -12.87 10.42 -21.52
N THR A 454 -11.56 10.49 -21.73
CA THR A 454 -10.90 11.50 -22.54
C THR A 454 -9.65 10.93 -23.22
N ASN A 455 -9.21 11.53 -24.33
CA ASN A 455 -7.92 11.23 -24.96
C ASN A 455 -6.71 11.92 -24.32
N GLU A 456 -6.94 12.77 -23.32
CA GLU A 456 -5.87 13.25 -22.45
C GLU A 456 -5.42 12.17 -21.45
N ALA A 457 -6.28 11.19 -21.19
CA ALA A 457 -5.97 10.07 -20.31
C ALA A 457 -5.24 8.95 -21.07
N ILE A 458 -4.18 8.44 -20.44
CA ILE A 458 -3.36 7.35 -20.97
C ILE A 458 -3.48 6.13 -20.09
N LEU A 459 -3.72 4.99 -20.72
CA LEU A 459 -3.72 3.68 -20.08
C LEU A 459 -2.34 3.05 -20.20
N HIS A 460 -1.84 2.48 -19.11
CA HIS A 460 -0.56 1.77 -19.03
C HIS A 460 -0.83 0.34 -18.56
N ALA A 461 -0.22 -0.66 -19.17
CA ALA A 461 -0.45 -2.06 -18.81
C ALA A 461 0.85 -2.79 -18.45
N PRO A 462 0.74 -3.77 -17.52
CA PRO A 462 -0.42 -4.11 -16.71
C PRO A 462 -0.36 -3.54 -15.28
N GLU A 463 -1.51 -3.32 -14.66
CA GLU A 463 -1.68 -3.24 -13.21
C GLU A 463 -2.09 -4.62 -12.72
N SER A 464 -1.14 -5.43 -12.30
CA SER A 464 -1.34 -6.86 -12.04
C SER A 464 -1.22 -7.25 -10.57
N ARG A 465 -0.53 -6.42 -9.76
CA ARG A 465 -0.16 -6.78 -8.38
C ARG A 465 -1.01 -6.05 -7.35
N THR A 466 -2.32 -6.24 -7.43
CA THR A 466 -3.30 -5.62 -6.52
C THR A 466 -3.40 -6.32 -5.17
N SER A 467 -3.22 -7.63 -5.16
CA SER A 467 -3.18 -8.47 -3.94
C SER A 467 -2.52 -9.82 -4.27
N SER A 468 -2.25 -10.61 -3.22
CA SER A 468 -1.67 -11.93 -3.41
C SER A 468 -2.58 -12.84 -4.24
N PRO A 469 -2.04 -13.54 -5.27
CA PRO A 469 -2.77 -14.58 -6.01
C PRO A 469 -2.80 -15.91 -5.26
N VAL A 470 -2.09 -16.01 -4.14
CA VAL A 470 -1.97 -17.19 -3.28
C VAL A 470 -2.34 -16.82 -1.86
N ARG A 471 -2.94 -17.72 -1.13
CA ARG A 471 -3.14 -17.64 0.31
C ARG A 471 -2.31 -18.69 1.00
N ILE A 472 -1.66 -18.31 2.10
CA ILE A 472 -0.97 -19.23 3.02
C ILE A 472 -1.88 -19.35 4.25
N PRO A 473 -2.69 -20.43 4.37
CA PRO A 473 -3.72 -20.52 5.39
C PRO A 473 -3.12 -20.70 6.78
N ARG A 474 -3.81 -20.10 7.76
CA ARG A 474 -3.44 -20.16 9.17
C ARG A 474 -4.67 -20.33 10.05
N ASP A 475 -4.51 -20.88 11.21
CA ASP A 475 -5.55 -20.97 12.22
C ASP A 475 -5.96 -19.54 12.69
N PRO A 476 -7.25 -19.23 12.76
CA PRO A 476 -7.72 -17.90 13.12
C PRO A 476 -7.49 -17.50 14.59
N LEU A 477 -7.22 -18.45 15.46
CA LEU A 477 -7.01 -18.23 16.90
C LEU A 477 -5.53 -18.18 17.27
N THR A 478 -4.74 -19.12 16.73
CA THR A 478 -3.29 -19.22 17.03
C THR A 478 -2.41 -18.48 16.05
N TYR A 479 -2.92 -18.15 14.86
CA TYR A 479 -2.19 -17.58 13.72
C TYR A 479 -1.08 -18.50 13.18
N GLU A 480 -0.93 -19.72 13.70
CA GLU A 480 -0.03 -20.71 13.12
C GLU A 480 -0.58 -21.28 11.80
N HIS A 481 0.33 -21.65 10.91
CA HIS A 481 -0.01 -22.35 9.68
C HIS A 481 -0.74 -23.65 10.01
N LEU A 482 -1.77 -24.01 9.21
CA LEU A 482 -2.64 -25.16 9.50
C LEU A 482 -1.90 -26.50 9.61
N GLN A 483 -0.77 -26.65 8.92
CA GLN A 483 0.02 -27.88 8.84
C GLN A 483 1.33 -27.78 9.62
N ILE A 484 1.95 -26.61 9.71
CA ILE A 484 3.30 -26.43 10.23
C ILE A 484 3.26 -25.56 11.50
N LYS A 485 3.57 -26.16 12.64
CA LYS A 485 3.69 -25.46 13.92
C LYS A 485 4.90 -24.51 13.92
N GLY A 486 4.74 -23.39 14.59
CA GLY A 486 5.78 -22.37 14.69
C GLY A 486 5.94 -21.50 13.44
N LEU A 487 5.20 -21.77 12.34
CA LEU A 487 5.14 -20.93 11.16
C LEU A 487 3.92 -20.01 11.22
N TYR A 488 4.13 -18.69 11.15
CA TYR A 488 3.09 -17.66 11.25
C TYR A 488 2.98 -16.89 9.93
N PRO A 489 2.08 -17.32 9.00
CA PRO A 489 1.81 -16.57 7.77
C PRO A 489 1.26 -15.20 8.09
N CYS A 490 1.88 -14.13 7.55
CA CYS A 490 1.59 -12.76 7.95
C CYS A 490 1.46 -11.81 6.76
N GLY A 491 0.57 -10.84 6.90
CA GLY A 491 0.47 -9.70 6.01
C GLY A 491 -0.15 -9.99 4.64
N GLU A 492 0.23 -9.19 3.65
CA GLU A 492 -0.33 -9.29 2.29
C GLU A 492 0.11 -10.56 1.56
N GLY A 493 1.34 -11.02 1.77
CA GLY A 493 1.85 -12.24 1.15
C GLY A 493 1.06 -13.48 1.54
N ALA A 494 0.65 -13.55 2.79
CA ALA A 494 -0.21 -14.62 3.28
C ALA A 494 -1.70 -14.44 2.93
N GLY A 495 -2.10 -13.30 2.35
CA GLY A 495 -3.47 -13.02 1.94
C GLY A 495 -4.38 -12.46 3.04
N TYR A 496 -3.81 -11.90 4.12
CA TYR A 496 -4.57 -11.38 5.28
C TYR A 496 -4.60 -9.87 5.40
N ALA A 497 -3.78 -9.14 4.66
CA ALA A 497 -3.74 -7.69 4.64
C ALA A 497 -3.86 -7.14 3.22
N GLY A 498 -4.05 -5.81 3.09
CA GLY A 498 -4.14 -5.13 1.81
C GLY A 498 -3.72 -3.65 1.93
N GLY A 499 -2.61 -3.37 2.64
CA GLY A 499 -2.05 -2.04 2.82
C GLY A 499 -1.28 -1.90 4.13
N ILE A 500 -0.58 -0.79 4.29
CA ILE A 500 0.39 -0.53 5.38
C ILE A 500 -0.21 -0.81 6.76
N ILE A 501 -1.33 -0.16 7.10
CA ILE A 501 -1.95 -0.30 8.43
C ILE A 501 -2.41 -1.73 8.70
N SER A 502 -3.10 -2.36 7.75
CA SER A 502 -3.59 -3.73 7.95
C SER A 502 -2.45 -4.74 8.04
N ALA A 503 -1.34 -4.52 7.33
CA ALA A 503 -0.15 -5.36 7.41
C ALA A 503 0.57 -5.18 8.77
N ALA A 504 0.72 -3.93 9.24
CA ALA A 504 1.29 -3.62 10.54
C ALA A 504 0.50 -4.29 11.70
N ILE A 505 -0.82 -4.12 11.71
CA ILE A 505 -1.71 -4.76 12.69
C ILE A 505 -1.58 -6.29 12.65
N ASP A 506 -1.48 -6.88 11.46
CA ASP A 506 -1.36 -8.33 11.32
C ASP A 506 -0.01 -8.83 11.85
N GLY A 507 1.06 -8.04 11.67
CA GLY A 507 2.38 -8.28 12.25
C GLY A 507 2.36 -8.26 13.78
N GLU A 508 1.79 -7.22 14.39
CA GLU A 508 1.63 -7.13 15.86
C GLU A 508 0.87 -8.35 16.41
N LYS A 509 -0.20 -8.76 15.73
CA LYS A 509 -1.00 -9.93 16.15
C LYS A 509 -0.22 -11.24 16.07
N CYS A 510 0.57 -11.45 15.03
CA CYS A 510 1.44 -12.63 14.96
C CYS A 510 2.42 -12.65 16.14
N ALA A 511 3.01 -11.51 16.50
CA ALA A 511 3.90 -11.42 17.65
C ALA A 511 3.20 -11.72 18.99
N LEU A 512 1.97 -11.22 19.19
CA LEU A 512 1.15 -11.52 20.36
C LEU A 512 0.85 -13.03 20.47
N MET A 513 0.44 -13.66 19.37
CA MET A 513 0.14 -15.11 19.37
C MET A 513 1.38 -15.96 19.63
N ILE A 514 2.56 -15.52 19.16
CA ILE A 514 3.83 -16.17 19.49
C ILE A 514 4.07 -16.10 21.00
N LYS A 515 3.90 -14.94 21.63
CA LYS A 515 4.09 -14.79 23.08
C LYS A 515 3.15 -15.71 23.86
N ASP A 516 1.87 -15.76 23.46
CA ASP A 516 0.88 -16.64 24.09
C ASP A 516 1.24 -18.14 23.96
N SER A 517 1.91 -18.51 22.85
CA SER A 517 2.34 -19.89 22.61
C SER A 517 3.57 -20.31 23.41
N ILE A 518 4.40 -19.35 23.84
CA ILE A 518 5.62 -19.59 24.65
C ILE A 518 5.26 -19.68 26.15
N GLY A 519 4.21 -19.00 26.59
CA GLY A 519 3.77 -18.98 28.00
C GLY A 519 2.92 -20.18 28.40
N LYS A 520 2.64 -21.08 27.48
CA LYS A 520 1.93 -22.36 27.72
C LYS A 520 2.92 -23.52 27.74
#